data_80d92b29e2a9869b6457bf551cba01b5
#
_entry.id   80d92b29e2a9869b6457bf551cba01b5
#
_cell.length_a   1.000
_cell.length_b   1.000
_cell.length_c   1.000
_cell.angle_alpha   90.00
_cell.angle_beta   90.00
_cell.angle_gamma   90.00
#
_symmetry.space_group_name_H-M   'P 1'
#
loop_
_entity.id
_entity.type
_entity.pdbx_description
1 polymer ?
#
loop_
_entity_poly.entity_id
_entity_poly.type
_entity_poly.pdbx_seq_one_letter_code
_entity_poly.pdbx_strand_id
1 'polypeptide(L)'
;MEYKLETDCEDYHILTNAVSQIKSVPGICCEIGTRRGGSMKLIIDSLLANGDYDRNIISIDPYGNIEYISGEGASIRYDYTNNMRNETMVALYQYVIGKPLNLVMFHMEDTEFFQRFADGVPFYNNFKTLQTEYSLVFFDGPHGLDAIRREMEFFYNKTPLGAMWVVDDIHVIPYQELKNFLLDNGFEVFEETKLKASFKRVK
;
A
#
# COMPACT_ATOMS: atom_id res chain seq x y z
N MET A 1 13.99 -23.88 -1.78
CA MET A 1 12.52 -23.86 -1.68
C MET A 1 12.11 -22.52 -2.28
N GLU A 2 11.29 -22.48 -3.30
CA GLU A 2 10.85 -21.25 -3.95
C GLU A 2 9.49 -20.88 -3.32
N TYR A 3 9.44 -19.78 -2.59
CA TYR A 3 8.20 -19.26 -2.04
C TYR A 3 7.47 -18.44 -3.10
N LYS A 4 6.15 -18.65 -3.21
CA LYS A 4 5.33 -17.93 -4.19
C LYS A 4 4.84 -16.61 -3.62
N LEU A 5 4.91 -15.58 -4.46
CA LEU A 5 4.21 -14.31 -4.24
C LEU A 5 2.82 -14.42 -4.86
N GLU A 6 1.78 -14.44 -4.02
CA GLU A 6 0.41 -14.75 -4.42
C GLU A 6 -0.55 -13.62 -4.01
N THR A 7 -1.42 -13.23 -4.94
CA THR A 7 -2.61 -12.41 -4.67
C THR A 7 -3.73 -13.28 -4.14
N ASP A 8 -4.68 -12.69 -3.43
CA ASP A 8 -5.78 -13.40 -2.78
C ASP A 8 -7.17 -13.16 -3.42
N CYS A 9 -7.29 -12.16 -4.28
CA CYS A 9 -8.53 -11.82 -4.94
C CYS A 9 -8.32 -11.41 -6.40
N GLU A 10 -9.33 -10.82 -6.99
CA GLU A 10 -9.35 -10.36 -8.38
C GLU A 10 -9.17 -8.84 -8.47
N ASP A 11 -9.33 -8.29 -9.69
CA ASP A 11 -9.33 -6.85 -10.00
C ASP A 11 -8.03 -6.09 -9.71
N TYR A 12 -6.90 -6.78 -9.63
CA TYR A 12 -5.57 -6.14 -9.45
C TYR A 12 -5.12 -5.28 -10.64
N HIS A 13 -5.85 -5.31 -11.78
CA HIS A 13 -5.61 -4.36 -12.87
C HIS A 13 -5.82 -2.90 -12.43
N ILE A 14 -6.73 -2.63 -11.46
CA ILE A 14 -6.91 -1.32 -10.82
C ILE A 14 -5.60 -0.82 -10.22
N LEU A 15 -4.88 -1.68 -9.48
CA LEU A 15 -3.59 -1.35 -8.88
C LEU A 15 -2.52 -1.09 -9.95
N THR A 16 -2.40 -1.97 -10.95
CA THR A 16 -1.40 -1.81 -12.01
C THR A 16 -1.67 -0.59 -12.88
N ASN A 17 -2.94 -0.26 -13.15
CA ASN A 17 -3.34 0.95 -13.85
C ASN A 17 -3.02 2.20 -13.04
N ALA A 18 -3.25 2.20 -11.71
CA ALA A 18 -2.88 3.29 -10.82
C ALA A 18 -1.35 3.52 -10.82
N VAL A 19 -0.54 2.46 -10.73
CA VAL A 19 0.92 2.55 -10.84
C VAL A 19 1.35 3.18 -12.16
N SER A 20 0.64 2.93 -13.26
CA SER A 20 0.97 3.52 -14.56
C SER A 20 0.85 5.05 -14.59
N GLN A 21 0.09 5.65 -13.67
CA GLN A 21 -0.16 7.09 -13.63
C GLN A 21 0.92 7.88 -12.87
N ILE A 22 1.75 7.22 -12.06
CA ILE A 22 2.62 7.91 -11.09
C ILE A 22 4.06 8.13 -11.55
N LYS A 23 4.45 7.76 -12.78
CA LYS A 23 5.84 7.83 -13.26
C LYS A 23 6.52 9.17 -13.00
N SER A 24 5.81 10.28 -13.18
CA SER A 24 6.34 11.63 -12.98
C SER A 24 5.96 12.23 -11.62
N VAL A 25 5.31 11.48 -10.75
CA VAL A 25 4.87 11.93 -9.43
C VAL A 25 5.94 11.56 -8.41
N PRO A 26 6.48 12.51 -7.65
CA PRO A 26 7.48 12.21 -6.64
C PRO A 26 6.88 11.42 -5.48
N GLY A 27 7.72 10.67 -4.77
CA GLY A 27 7.35 10.01 -3.52
C GLY A 27 7.46 8.50 -3.53
N ILE A 28 7.16 7.94 -2.38
CA ILE A 28 7.21 6.51 -2.06
C ILE A 28 5.99 5.80 -2.65
N CYS A 29 6.13 4.54 -3.07
CA CYS A 29 5.01 3.62 -3.21
C CYS A 29 4.84 2.86 -1.90
N CYS A 30 3.67 2.95 -1.28
CA CYS A 30 3.35 2.35 0.01
C CYS A 30 2.21 1.33 -0.14
N GLU A 31 2.38 0.17 0.48
CA GLU A 31 1.32 -0.82 0.67
C GLU A 31 1.10 -1.05 2.17
N ILE A 32 -0.15 -1.03 2.60
CA ILE A 32 -0.58 -1.48 3.94
C ILE A 32 -1.31 -2.80 3.77
N GLY A 33 -0.81 -3.86 4.45
CA GLY A 33 -1.27 -5.22 4.23
C GLY A 33 -0.51 -5.91 3.10
N THR A 34 0.48 -6.72 3.43
CA THR A 34 1.35 -7.37 2.43
C THR A 34 1.03 -8.85 2.25
N ARG A 35 0.58 -9.49 3.30
CA ARG A 35 0.23 -10.91 3.32
C ARG A 35 1.30 -11.78 2.64
N ARG A 36 1.06 -12.32 1.44
CA ARG A 36 2.01 -13.13 0.64
C ARG A 36 2.73 -12.35 -0.45
N GLY A 37 2.60 -11.01 -0.49
CA GLY A 37 3.37 -10.13 -1.36
C GLY A 37 2.99 -10.15 -2.83
N GLY A 38 1.83 -10.69 -3.19
CA GLY A 38 1.37 -10.74 -4.58
C GLY A 38 1.11 -9.37 -5.17
N SER A 39 0.39 -8.51 -4.46
CA SER A 39 0.13 -7.11 -4.81
C SER A 39 1.42 -6.29 -4.87
N MET A 40 2.33 -6.47 -3.92
CA MET A 40 3.65 -5.85 -3.93
C MET A 40 4.45 -6.23 -5.18
N LYS A 41 4.41 -7.50 -5.58
CA LYS A 41 5.02 -7.96 -6.84
C LYS A 41 4.42 -7.23 -8.06
N LEU A 42 3.11 -7.05 -8.11
CA LEU A 42 2.45 -6.32 -9.19
C LEU A 42 2.83 -4.85 -9.23
N ILE A 43 2.98 -4.19 -8.06
CA ILE A 43 3.51 -2.81 -7.97
C ILE A 43 4.92 -2.76 -8.58
N ILE A 44 5.81 -3.65 -8.15
CA ILE A 44 7.20 -3.72 -8.65
C ILE A 44 7.23 -3.93 -10.17
N ASP A 45 6.48 -4.91 -10.68
CA ASP A 45 6.45 -5.21 -12.11
C ASP A 45 5.93 -4.03 -12.94
N SER A 46 4.89 -3.34 -12.43
CA SER A 46 4.30 -2.19 -13.10
C SER A 46 5.24 -0.98 -13.12
N LEU A 47 5.96 -0.71 -12.04
CA LEU A 47 6.99 0.33 -11.99
C LEU A 47 8.10 0.06 -13.03
N LEU A 48 8.59 -1.16 -13.08
CA LEU A 48 9.61 -1.57 -14.06
C LEU A 48 9.10 -1.46 -15.51
N ALA A 49 7.88 -1.92 -15.77
CA ALA A 49 7.25 -1.81 -17.09
C ALA A 49 7.09 -0.36 -17.54
N ASN A 50 6.84 0.56 -16.62
CA ASN A 50 6.77 1.99 -16.88
C ASN A 50 8.15 2.65 -17.06
N GLY A 51 9.25 1.94 -16.77
CA GLY A 51 10.58 2.53 -16.69
C GLY A 51 10.73 3.53 -15.54
N ASP A 52 10.02 3.33 -14.45
CA ASP A 52 10.11 4.10 -13.22
C ASP A 52 11.12 3.42 -12.29
N TYR A 53 12.38 3.74 -12.52
CA TYR A 53 13.52 3.16 -11.81
C TYR A 53 13.90 4.02 -10.59
N ASP A 54 14.67 3.42 -9.66
CA ASP A 54 15.13 4.06 -8.41
C ASP A 54 14.00 4.47 -7.44
N ARG A 55 12.78 3.94 -7.64
CA ARG A 55 11.64 4.17 -6.76
C ARG A 55 11.85 3.50 -5.41
N ASN A 56 11.60 4.24 -4.33
CA ASN A 56 11.48 3.67 -3.00
C ASN A 56 10.08 3.09 -2.79
N ILE A 57 10.03 1.87 -2.32
CA ILE A 57 8.80 1.11 -2.07
C ILE A 57 8.81 0.67 -0.62
N ILE A 58 7.70 0.84 0.07
CA ILE A 58 7.53 0.32 1.43
C ILE A 58 6.31 -0.56 1.54
N SER A 59 6.41 -1.53 2.43
CA SER A 59 5.36 -2.45 2.81
C SER A 59 5.21 -2.42 4.33
N ILE A 60 3.98 -2.35 4.83
CA ILE A 60 3.65 -2.29 6.26
C ILE A 60 2.70 -3.44 6.55
N ASP A 61 3.14 -4.39 7.39
CA ASP A 61 2.30 -5.52 7.80
C ASP A 61 2.86 -6.10 9.12
N PRO A 62 2.09 -6.14 10.21
CA PRO A 62 2.57 -6.64 11.49
C PRO A 62 2.79 -8.14 11.50
N TYR A 63 1.99 -8.93 10.75
CA TYR A 63 1.94 -10.40 10.87
C TYR A 63 1.72 -10.86 12.33
N GLY A 64 2.21 -12.05 12.70
CA GLY A 64 2.25 -12.49 14.10
C GLY A 64 0.95 -13.07 14.63
N ASN A 65 -0.03 -13.35 13.77
CA ASN A 65 -1.35 -13.88 14.15
C ASN A 65 -2.06 -12.99 15.19
N ILE A 66 -1.98 -11.66 14.99
CA ILE A 66 -2.66 -10.69 15.83
C ILE A 66 -4.16 -10.65 15.54
N GLU A 67 -4.90 -10.13 16.48
CA GLU A 67 -6.34 -9.98 16.40
C GLU A 67 -6.70 -8.64 15.76
N TYR A 68 -7.50 -8.67 14.71
CA TYR A 68 -8.00 -7.49 14.04
C TYR A 68 -9.46 -7.24 14.44
N ILE A 69 -9.84 -5.99 14.55
CA ILE A 69 -11.24 -5.60 14.77
C ILE A 69 -11.82 -5.22 13.41
N SER A 70 -12.82 -5.98 12.95
CA SER A 70 -13.54 -5.64 11.72
C SER A 70 -14.33 -4.34 11.85
N GLY A 71 -14.74 -3.77 10.72
CA GLY A 71 -15.60 -2.58 10.68
C GLY A 71 -16.94 -2.74 11.40
N GLU A 72 -17.38 -3.97 11.64
CA GLU A 72 -18.58 -4.31 12.41
C GLU A 72 -18.30 -4.52 13.92
N GLY A 73 -17.07 -4.28 14.37
CA GLY A 73 -16.65 -4.47 15.75
C GLY A 73 -16.42 -5.93 16.15
N ALA A 74 -16.46 -6.86 15.20
CA ALA A 74 -16.13 -8.25 15.45
C ALA A 74 -14.62 -8.45 15.48
N SER A 75 -14.13 -9.17 16.49
CA SER A 75 -12.74 -9.59 16.52
C SER A 75 -12.53 -10.72 15.50
N ILE A 76 -11.60 -10.50 14.57
CA ILE A 76 -11.23 -11.47 13.55
C ILE A 76 -9.75 -11.80 13.72
N ARG A 77 -9.44 -13.10 13.78
CA ARG A 77 -8.07 -13.56 13.79
C ARG A 77 -7.74 -14.21 12.44
N TYR A 78 -6.85 -13.60 11.72
CA TYR A 78 -6.30 -14.17 10.49
C TYR A 78 -5.06 -14.99 10.79
N ASP A 79 -4.81 -16.03 9.98
CA ASP A 79 -3.61 -16.86 10.09
C ASP A 79 -2.39 -16.22 9.38
N TYR A 80 -2.07 -14.99 9.78
CA TYR A 80 -0.88 -14.27 9.30
C TYR A 80 0.29 -14.53 10.22
N THR A 81 0.86 -15.71 10.08
CA THR A 81 1.90 -16.21 10.99
C THR A 81 3.27 -15.54 10.74
N ASN A 82 4.13 -15.63 11.76
CA ASN A 82 5.54 -15.28 11.59
C ASN A 82 6.25 -16.13 10.53
N ASN A 83 5.78 -17.37 10.29
CA ASN A 83 6.31 -18.18 9.21
C ASN A 83 5.96 -17.59 7.85
N MET A 84 4.68 -17.20 7.62
CA MET A 84 4.26 -16.51 6.41
C MET A 84 5.09 -15.22 6.19
N ARG A 85 5.28 -14.42 7.24
CA ARG A 85 6.16 -13.23 7.18
C ARG A 85 7.55 -13.59 6.64
N ASN A 86 8.21 -14.60 7.24
CA ASN A 86 9.56 -14.96 6.86
C ASN A 86 9.64 -15.47 5.41
N GLU A 87 8.67 -16.25 4.98
CA GLU A 87 8.55 -16.73 3.60
C GLU A 87 8.36 -15.56 2.62
N THR A 88 7.45 -14.63 2.92
CA THR A 88 7.17 -13.45 2.10
C THR A 88 8.39 -12.53 2.01
N MET A 89 9.08 -12.28 3.13
CA MET A 89 10.32 -11.50 3.12
C MET A 89 11.38 -12.10 2.20
N VAL A 90 11.64 -13.39 2.34
CA VAL A 90 12.61 -14.08 1.50
C VAL A 90 12.22 -13.98 0.03
N ALA A 91 10.95 -14.25 -0.30
CA ALA A 91 10.46 -14.19 -1.67
C ALA A 91 10.58 -12.79 -2.27
N LEU A 92 10.12 -11.74 -1.56
CA LEU A 92 10.16 -10.36 -2.06
C LEU A 92 11.59 -9.84 -2.19
N TYR A 93 12.46 -10.05 -1.20
CA TYR A 93 13.85 -9.61 -1.31
C TYR A 93 14.61 -10.36 -2.40
N GLN A 94 14.38 -11.66 -2.59
CA GLN A 94 14.93 -12.39 -3.74
C GLN A 94 14.39 -11.85 -5.06
N TYR A 95 13.11 -11.49 -5.10
CA TYR A 95 12.46 -10.95 -6.29
C TYR A 95 13.04 -9.61 -6.74
N VAL A 96 13.45 -8.74 -5.81
CA VAL A 96 14.02 -7.43 -6.14
C VAL A 96 15.52 -7.43 -6.37
N ILE A 97 16.23 -8.54 -6.11
CA ILE A 97 17.67 -8.63 -6.40
C ILE A 97 17.96 -8.28 -7.86
N GLY A 98 18.86 -7.33 -8.08
CA GLY A 98 19.26 -6.86 -9.41
C GLY A 98 18.26 -5.96 -10.12
N LYS A 99 17.12 -5.63 -9.50
CA LYS A 99 16.18 -4.64 -10.00
C LYS A 99 16.54 -3.24 -9.47
N PRO A 100 16.40 -2.19 -10.27
CA PRO A 100 16.71 -0.81 -9.85
C PRO A 100 15.58 -0.21 -9.04
N LEU A 101 15.22 -0.85 -7.93
CA LEU A 101 14.17 -0.44 -6.99
C LEU A 101 14.65 -0.70 -5.56
N ASN A 102 14.18 0.09 -4.60
CA ASN A 102 14.52 -0.06 -3.20
C ASN A 102 13.27 -0.43 -2.39
N LEU A 103 13.20 -1.69 -1.94
CA LEU A 103 12.10 -2.22 -1.13
C LEU A 103 12.51 -2.26 0.35
N VAL A 104 11.66 -1.71 1.21
CA VAL A 104 11.79 -1.79 2.67
C VAL A 104 10.48 -2.34 3.26
N MET A 105 10.56 -3.38 4.07
CA MET A 105 9.41 -3.98 4.75
C MET A 105 9.41 -3.61 6.23
N PHE A 106 8.30 -3.07 6.71
CA PHE A 106 8.06 -2.71 8.11
C PHE A 106 7.11 -3.72 8.76
N HIS A 107 7.65 -4.48 9.74
CA HIS A 107 6.86 -5.46 10.49
C HIS A 107 6.30 -4.81 11.76
N MET A 108 5.30 -3.99 11.58
CA MET A 108 4.60 -3.26 12.64
C MET A 108 3.19 -2.90 12.19
N GLU A 109 2.34 -2.51 13.11
CA GLU A 109 1.04 -1.95 12.79
C GLU A 109 1.18 -0.60 12.08
N ASP A 110 0.22 -0.28 11.21
CA ASP A 110 0.12 1.00 10.51
C ASP A 110 0.16 2.19 11.46
N THR A 111 -0.60 2.13 12.56
CA THR A 111 -0.64 3.16 13.60
C THR A 111 0.71 3.39 14.26
N GLU A 112 1.49 2.34 14.47
CA GLU A 112 2.86 2.43 14.98
C GLU A 112 3.80 3.05 13.94
N PHE A 113 3.65 2.65 12.67
CA PHE A 113 4.40 3.25 11.57
C PHE A 113 4.13 4.76 11.47
N PHE A 114 2.87 5.19 11.57
CA PHE A 114 2.50 6.61 11.50
C PHE A 114 3.13 7.44 12.61
N GLN A 115 3.21 6.90 13.82
CA GLN A 115 3.87 7.56 14.94
C GLN A 115 5.38 7.68 14.74
N ARG A 116 6.04 6.62 14.27
CA ARG A 116 7.50 6.57 14.14
C ARG A 116 8.03 7.36 12.94
N PHE A 117 7.25 7.43 11.86
CA PHE A 117 7.66 8.03 10.59
C PHE A 117 6.81 9.24 10.18
N ALA A 118 6.25 9.95 11.17
CA ALA A 118 5.48 11.18 10.95
C ALA A 118 6.28 12.22 10.14
N ASP A 119 7.58 12.34 10.42
CA ASP A 119 8.50 13.29 9.78
C ASP A 119 9.17 12.72 8.52
N GLY A 120 8.81 11.51 8.09
CA GLY A 120 9.31 10.86 6.88
C GLY A 120 10.07 9.57 7.13
N VAL A 121 10.26 8.82 6.04
CA VAL A 121 10.94 7.52 6.02
C VAL A 121 12.39 7.70 5.59
N PRO A 122 13.38 7.24 6.37
CA PRO A 122 14.79 7.31 5.97
C PRO A 122 15.13 6.17 5.00
N PHE A 123 15.74 6.54 3.88
CA PHE A 123 16.33 5.61 2.92
C PHE A 123 17.84 5.80 2.85
N TYR A 124 18.55 4.69 2.70
CA TYR A 124 20.01 4.64 2.71
C TYR A 124 20.51 4.03 1.39
N ASN A 125 20.91 4.91 0.46
CA ASN A 125 21.60 4.52 -0.77
C ASN A 125 23.07 4.96 -0.66
N ASN A 126 23.55 5.88 -1.50
CA ASN A 126 24.88 6.48 -1.36
C ASN A 126 24.97 7.45 -0.15
N PHE A 127 23.84 7.98 0.27
CA PHE A 127 23.66 8.83 1.45
C PHE A 127 22.24 8.65 2.00
N LYS A 128 22.01 9.10 3.22
CA LYS A 128 20.68 9.10 3.84
C LYS A 128 19.80 10.17 3.22
N THR A 129 18.64 9.78 2.73
CA THR A 129 17.54 10.67 2.35
C THR A 129 16.35 10.46 3.27
N LEU A 130 15.60 11.52 3.54
CA LEU A 130 14.34 11.46 4.27
C LEU A 130 13.24 11.77 3.27
N GLN A 131 12.35 10.83 3.00
CA GLN A 131 11.22 11.01 2.10
C GLN A 131 9.92 11.14 2.88
N THR A 132 9.13 12.15 2.53
CA THR A 132 7.88 12.51 3.21
C THR A 132 6.66 12.39 2.33
N GLU A 133 6.82 12.27 1.01
CA GLU A 133 5.74 12.22 0.03
C GLU A 133 5.48 10.78 -0.44
N TYR A 134 4.23 10.51 -0.80
CA TYR A 134 3.76 9.21 -1.29
C TYR A 134 3.05 9.38 -2.62
N SER A 135 3.59 8.79 -3.68
CA SER A 135 3.01 8.80 -5.02
C SER A 135 1.93 7.74 -5.22
N LEU A 136 2.04 6.63 -4.49
CA LEU A 136 1.06 5.56 -4.45
C LEU A 136 0.84 5.12 -3.00
N VAL A 137 -0.43 4.96 -2.61
CA VAL A 137 -0.79 4.23 -1.38
C VAL A 137 -1.83 3.18 -1.74
N PHE A 138 -1.55 1.93 -1.42
CA PHE A 138 -2.49 0.82 -1.51
C PHE A 138 -2.97 0.45 -0.11
N PHE A 139 -4.25 0.68 0.15
CA PHE A 139 -4.93 0.41 1.41
C PHE A 139 -5.56 -0.98 1.34
N ASP A 140 -4.86 -1.97 1.85
CA ASP A 140 -5.23 -3.40 1.89
C ASP A 140 -5.01 -3.97 3.31
N GLY A 141 -5.15 -3.11 4.31
CA GLY A 141 -4.98 -3.40 5.72
C GLY A 141 -6.31 -3.62 6.44
N PRO A 142 -6.59 -2.89 7.53
CA PRO A 142 -7.84 -3.02 8.27
C PRO A 142 -9.06 -2.61 7.47
N HIS A 143 -10.08 -3.47 7.39
CA HIS A 143 -11.30 -3.25 6.60
C HIS A 143 -12.41 -2.52 7.38
N GLY A 144 -12.07 -1.45 8.10
CA GLY A 144 -13.03 -0.60 8.80
C GLY A 144 -12.95 0.84 8.30
N LEU A 145 -14.11 1.50 8.07
CA LEU A 145 -14.14 2.87 7.57
C LEU A 145 -13.30 3.83 8.43
N ASP A 146 -13.40 3.73 9.76
CA ASP A 146 -12.64 4.58 10.68
C ASP A 146 -11.14 4.26 10.66
N ALA A 147 -10.76 3.00 10.43
CA ALA A 147 -9.36 2.60 10.30
C ALA A 147 -8.77 3.16 9.00
N ILE A 148 -9.43 2.92 7.87
CA ILE A 148 -9.01 3.45 6.56
C ILE A 148 -8.94 4.99 6.58
N ARG A 149 -9.90 5.68 7.21
CA ARG A 149 -9.84 7.15 7.33
C ARG A 149 -8.63 7.63 8.12
N ARG A 150 -8.27 6.97 9.23
CA ARG A 150 -7.05 7.30 10.00
C ARG A 150 -5.79 7.09 9.18
N GLU A 151 -5.73 6.01 8.39
CA GLU A 151 -4.63 5.80 7.45
C GLU A 151 -4.56 6.95 6.42
N MET A 152 -5.69 7.29 5.82
CA MET A 152 -5.78 8.38 4.83
C MET A 152 -5.40 9.74 5.43
N GLU A 153 -5.76 10.03 6.67
CA GLU A 153 -5.36 11.26 7.37
C GLU A 153 -3.84 11.40 7.47
N PHE A 154 -3.12 10.30 7.74
CA PHE A 154 -1.66 10.32 7.76
C PHE A 154 -1.05 10.67 6.41
N PHE A 155 -1.60 10.11 5.33
CA PHE A 155 -1.08 10.31 3.99
C PHE A 155 -1.54 11.62 3.33
N TYR A 156 -2.65 12.19 3.76
CA TYR A 156 -3.33 13.29 3.07
C TYR A 156 -2.40 14.46 2.72
N ASN A 157 -1.70 14.99 3.71
CA ASN A 157 -0.77 16.12 3.52
C ASN A 157 0.58 15.71 2.90
N LYS A 158 0.77 14.42 2.68
CA LYS A 158 1.99 13.80 2.13
C LYS A 158 1.77 13.28 0.71
N THR A 159 0.60 13.53 0.14
CA THR A 159 0.17 13.05 -1.18
C THR A 159 0.28 14.17 -2.19
N PRO A 160 1.26 14.17 -3.11
CA PRO A 160 1.40 15.20 -4.13
C PRO A 160 0.30 15.13 -5.19
N LEU A 161 0.12 16.19 -5.96
CA LEU A 161 -0.81 16.21 -7.10
C LEU A 161 -0.44 15.12 -8.11
N GLY A 162 -1.44 14.41 -8.60
CA GLY A 162 -1.26 13.29 -9.52
C GLY A 162 -0.99 11.94 -8.86
N ALA A 163 -0.75 11.91 -7.54
CA ALA A 163 -0.59 10.66 -6.80
C ALA A 163 -1.88 9.83 -6.80
N MET A 164 -1.71 8.53 -6.62
CA MET A 164 -2.79 7.55 -6.68
C MET A 164 -3.00 6.87 -5.34
N TRP A 165 -4.24 6.77 -4.92
CA TRP A 165 -4.69 5.93 -3.82
C TRP A 165 -5.52 4.79 -4.36
N VAL A 166 -5.26 3.58 -3.91
CA VAL A 166 -6.03 2.38 -4.26
C VAL A 166 -6.58 1.78 -2.97
N VAL A 167 -7.86 1.47 -2.95
CA VAL A 167 -8.55 0.86 -1.81
C VAL A 167 -9.03 -0.51 -2.20
N ASP A 168 -8.66 -1.51 -1.39
CA ASP A 168 -9.15 -2.88 -1.53
C ASP A 168 -10.46 -3.09 -0.77
N ASP A 169 -11.11 -4.20 -1.07
CA ASP A 169 -12.30 -4.71 -0.40
C ASP A 169 -13.42 -3.67 -0.18
N ILE A 170 -13.62 -2.77 -1.18
CA ILE A 170 -14.63 -1.71 -1.09
C ILE A 170 -16.06 -2.24 -0.87
N HIS A 171 -16.28 -3.53 -1.12
CA HIS A 171 -17.58 -4.18 -0.95
C HIS A 171 -17.93 -4.51 0.51
N VAL A 172 -16.94 -4.51 1.43
CA VAL A 172 -17.13 -4.79 2.85
C VAL A 172 -17.14 -3.53 3.72
N ILE A 173 -16.99 -2.36 3.14
CA ILE A 173 -16.99 -1.07 3.82
C ILE A 173 -18.15 -0.19 3.33
N PRO A 174 -18.54 0.87 4.06
CA PRO A 174 -19.47 1.91 3.58
C PRO A 174 -18.84 2.74 2.45
N TYR A 175 -18.61 2.12 1.30
CA TYR A 175 -17.80 2.67 0.21
C TYR A 175 -18.31 4.03 -0.29
N GLN A 176 -19.61 4.24 -0.39
CA GLN A 176 -20.15 5.52 -0.85
C GLN A 176 -19.77 6.68 0.09
N GLU A 177 -19.69 6.42 1.38
CA GLU A 177 -19.27 7.41 2.37
C GLU A 177 -17.77 7.73 2.23
N LEU A 178 -16.94 6.69 2.04
CA LEU A 178 -15.51 6.86 1.76
C LEU A 178 -15.27 7.62 0.44
N LYS A 179 -15.99 7.27 -0.61
CA LYS A 179 -15.91 7.92 -1.92
C LYS A 179 -16.24 9.41 -1.81
N ASN A 180 -17.35 9.77 -1.15
CA ASN A 180 -17.72 11.16 -0.95
C ASN A 180 -16.64 11.93 -0.17
N PHE A 181 -16.12 11.31 0.90
CA PHE A 181 -15.02 11.89 1.67
C PHE A 181 -13.79 12.20 0.79
N LEU A 182 -13.39 11.30 -0.09
CA LEU A 182 -12.25 11.51 -0.98
C LEU A 182 -12.53 12.59 -2.04
N LEU A 183 -13.72 12.61 -2.64
CA LEU A 183 -14.11 13.64 -3.60
C LEU A 183 -14.10 15.05 -2.96
N ASP A 184 -14.63 15.18 -1.74
CA ASP A 184 -14.65 16.44 -1.00
C ASP A 184 -13.23 16.91 -0.60
N ASN A 185 -12.29 15.97 -0.49
CA ASN A 185 -10.89 16.21 -0.13
C ASN A 185 -9.92 16.27 -1.32
N GLY A 186 -10.41 16.54 -2.53
CA GLY A 186 -9.58 16.85 -3.69
C GLY A 186 -9.00 15.63 -4.42
N PHE A 187 -9.69 14.51 -4.35
CA PHE A 187 -9.46 13.36 -5.21
C PHE A 187 -10.56 13.23 -6.26
N GLU A 188 -10.27 12.54 -7.34
CA GLU A 188 -11.26 12.09 -8.31
C GLU A 188 -11.18 10.55 -8.45
N VAL A 189 -12.32 9.93 -8.76
CA VAL A 189 -12.31 8.48 -9.07
C VAL A 189 -11.57 8.29 -10.39
N PHE A 190 -10.54 7.46 -10.39
CA PHE A 190 -9.81 7.10 -11.59
C PHE A 190 -10.40 5.81 -12.20
N GLU A 191 -10.59 4.78 -11.39
CA GLU A 191 -11.17 3.51 -11.82
C GLU A 191 -11.87 2.83 -10.64
N GLU A 192 -12.93 2.08 -10.92
CA GLU A 192 -13.75 1.43 -9.90
C GLU A 192 -14.27 0.08 -10.41
N THR A 193 -14.17 -0.94 -9.58
CA THR A 193 -14.76 -2.27 -9.81
C THR A 193 -15.66 -2.65 -8.64
N LYS A 194 -16.03 -3.92 -8.57
CA LYS A 194 -16.81 -4.45 -7.45
C LYS A 194 -15.95 -4.57 -6.17
N LEU A 195 -14.65 -4.87 -6.31
CA LEU A 195 -13.76 -5.17 -5.18
C LEU A 195 -12.82 -4.01 -4.84
N LYS A 196 -12.39 -3.24 -5.84
CA LYS A 196 -11.36 -2.21 -5.67
C LYS A 196 -11.75 -0.89 -6.32
N ALA A 197 -11.21 0.20 -5.78
CA ALA A 197 -11.31 1.52 -6.40
C ALA A 197 -9.97 2.25 -6.33
N SER A 198 -9.68 3.05 -7.34
CA SER A 198 -8.54 3.93 -7.36
C SER A 198 -8.95 5.39 -7.51
N PHE A 199 -8.20 6.26 -6.85
CA PHE A 199 -8.45 7.69 -6.76
C PHE A 199 -7.17 8.45 -7.09
N LYS A 200 -7.32 9.54 -7.83
CA LYS A 200 -6.23 10.43 -8.20
C LYS A 200 -6.32 11.74 -7.45
N ARG A 201 -5.21 12.20 -6.87
CA ARG A 201 -5.13 13.51 -6.23
C ARG A 201 -5.14 14.62 -7.29
N VAL A 202 -6.11 15.54 -7.23
CA VAL A 202 -6.28 16.63 -8.21
C VAL A 202 -6.29 18.04 -7.60
N LYS A 203 -6.35 18.15 -6.25
CA LYS A 203 -6.30 19.42 -5.50
C LYS A 203 -5.47 19.32 -4.25
#